data_9c5b16a2379faf92e5f17b9ae89b67bd
#
_entry.id   9c5b16a2379faf92e5f17b9ae89b67bd
#
_cell.length_a   1.000
_cell.length_b   1.000
_cell.length_c   1.000
_cell.angle_alpha   90.00
_cell.angle_beta   90.00
_cell.angle_gamma   90.00
#
_symmetry.space_group_name_H-M   'P 1'
#
loop_
_entity.id
_entity.type
_entity.pdbx_description
1 polymer ?
#
loop_
_entity_poly.entity_id
_entity_poly.type
_entity_poly.pdbx_seq_one_letter_code
_entity_poly.pdbx_strand_id
1 'polypeptide(L)'
;MIMTKKKVLSFVLAVSMLFSLTATPAFAADGGEQVKSFFKDVLTKTIGFVMETVTGFINNSVSADGVAVDEKDFNLTDFYSGTETLLSAPAKNARWALGYDTQSLVPKDRENYNLYLGGFMAIENGFSNKLRDVYDDMKVRTIAVSDSSGRGTAVFATIDCIGMTNTDIRSIREQLRSFAKENGINSINIFSTHCHSCIDTQGLWTDNVKTILGNMFSAYTHIGEVKKGTDPKYMQFLFDTVSLSVKNAVLGMKKGELTFSQKDLGAEYFNNKNRTNATAVLSNLTKFTFTPDDGSTPTIIANMAAHPDIVGLPTKGDDSKGQILSGDYVYYIGETLNKAGYNFMFFNGAICGIYIGRTPTSDNVELPRRVDISVRYGREIGRILLAMNMTEDEIKSDPFLSVTGDSEEDMNRPGYTLWYKNWKSVPEEKVEPLLNVRVKSVIAPVTNNVILFAGKLRLANHTMIKTESGLAIATEIGFAQSGSHKIVMMPGEISQD
;
A
#
# COMPACT_ATOMS: atom_id res chain seq x y z
N MET A 1 39.07 -10.72 6.46
CA MET A 1 39.63 -9.70 5.54
C MET A 1 39.86 -8.42 6.33
N ILE A 2 41.13 -8.03 6.58
CA ILE A 2 41.47 -6.85 7.42
C ILE A 2 41.13 -5.59 6.62
N MET A 3 40.22 -4.76 7.14
CA MET A 3 39.86 -3.48 6.51
C MET A 3 41.12 -2.60 6.33
N THR A 4 41.28 -2.00 5.14
CA THR A 4 42.34 -1.02 4.96
C THR A 4 42.05 0.23 5.79
N LYS A 5 43.09 0.93 6.29
CA LYS A 5 42.95 2.16 7.10
C LYS A 5 42.04 3.20 6.43
N LYS A 6 42.02 3.27 5.08
CA LYS A 6 41.12 4.16 4.31
C LYS A 6 39.63 3.78 4.48
N LYS A 7 39.29 2.50 4.48
CA LYS A 7 37.92 2.02 4.68
C LYS A 7 37.39 2.27 6.09
N VAL A 8 38.27 2.10 7.10
CA VAL A 8 37.94 2.44 8.50
C VAL A 8 37.71 3.95 8.66
N LEU A 9 38.56 4.75 8.06
CA LEU A 9 38.43 6.23 8.11
C LEU A 9 37.14 6.71 7.44
N SER A 10 36.80 6.16 6.28
CA SER A 10 35.54 6.50 5.57
C SER A 10 34.30 6.08 6.36
N PHE A 11 34.35 4.93 7.03
CA PHE A 11 33.28 4.47 7.91
C PHE A 11 33.12 5.40 9.12
N VAL A 12 34.21 5.75 9.81
CA VAL A 12 34.22 6.67 10.94
C VAL A 12 33.72 8.06 10.51
N LEU A 13 34.13 8.56 9.33
CA LEU A 13 33.65 9.83 8.78
C LEU A 13 32.15 9.80 8.47
N ALA A 14 31.64 8.72 7.86
CA ALA A 14 30.21 8.56 7.54
C ALA A 14 29.36 8.49 8.83
N VAL A 15 29.84 7.76 9.85
CA VAL A 15 29.20 7.69 11.16
C VAL A 15 29.26 9.03 11.89
N SER A 16 30.39 9.73 11.83
CA SER A 16 30.55 11.07 12.44
C SER A 16 29.66 12.12 11.73
N MET A 17 29.50 12.04 10.41
CA MET A 17 28.56 12.88 9.66
C MET A 17 27.11 12.61 10.05
N LEU A 18 26.71 11.35 10.22
CA LEU A 18 25.40 10.98 10.74
C LEU A 18 25.14 11.55 12.14
N PHE A 19 26.14 11.46 13.04
CA PHE A 19 26.04 12.05 14.38
C PHE A 19 26.02 13.58 14.38
N SER A 20 26.77 14.23 13.51
CA SER A 20 26.74 15.70 13.40
C SER A 20 25.41 16.23 12.85
N LEU A 21 24.72 15.46 11.98
CA LEU A 21 23.40 15.78 11.49
C LEU A 21 22.30 15.64 12.56
N THR A 22 22.47 14.76 13.53
CA THR A 22 21.54 14.61 14.67
C THR A 22 21.68 15.72 15.72
N ALA A 23 22.82 16.41 15.75
CA ALA A 23 23.08 17.50 16.70
C ALA A 23 22.60 18.88 16.20
N THR A 24 22.29 19.03 14.92
CA THR A 24 21.94 20.33 14.30
C THR A 24 20.52 20.86 14.60
N PRO A 25 19.49 20.09 15.00
CA PRO A 25 18.19 20.66 15.33
C PRO A 25 18.20 21.66 16.49
N ALA A 26 19.19 21.57 17.40
CA ALA A 26 19.28 22.48 18.55
C ALA A 26 19.67 23.93 18.18
N PHE A 27 20.35 24.14 17.06
CA PHE A 27 20.79 25.47 16.61
C PHE A 27 19.75 26.22 15.76
N ALA A 28 18.71 25.54 15.23
CA ALA A 28 17.71 26.15 14.36
C ALA A 28 16.51 26.75 15.11
N ALA A 29 16.46 26.63 16.44
CA ALA A 29 15.30 27.02 17.23
C ALA A 29 14.98 28.51 17.22
N ASP A 30 15.97 29.40 16.97
CA ASP A 30 15.84 30.86 17.10
C ASP A 30 15.80 31.66 15.79
N GLY A 31 15.79 31.01 14.64
CA GLY A 31 15.79 31.66 13.33
C GLY A 31 14.38 31.93 12.78
N GLY A 32 14.19 33.05 12.08
CA GLY A 32 12.95 33.33 11.34
C GLY A 32 12.63 32.27 10.28
N GLU A 33 11.38 32.25 9.79
CA GLU A 33 10.84 31.21 8.89
C GLU A 33 11.70 30.96 7.62
N GLN A 34 12.29 32.00 7.05
CA GLN A 34 13.16 31.87 5.87
C GLN A 34 14.48 31.16 6.20
N VAL A 35 15.04 31.40 7.38
CA VAL A 35 16.25 30.74 7.86
C VAL A 35 15.95 29.25 8.16
N LYS A 36 14.81 28.94 8.75
CA LYS A 36 14.35 27.57 8.99
C LYS A 36 14.13 26.80 7.69
N SER A 37 13.52 27.45 6.68
CA SER A 37 13.32 26.85 5.35
C SER A 37 14.65 26.57 4.64
N PHE A 38 15.59 27.52 4.68
CA PHE A 38 16.94 27.35 4.13
C PHE A 38 17.69 26.20 4.81
N PHE A 39 17.67 26.15 6.16
CA PHE A 39 18.30 25.05 6.90
C PHE A 39 17.62 23.70 6.62
N LYS A 40 16.30 23.66 6.50
CA LYS A 40 15.56 22.45 6.11
C LYS A 40 16.00 21.96 4.72
N ASP A 41 16.11 22.86 3.75
CA ASP A 41 16.51 22.53 2.37
C ASP A 41 17.98 22.06 2.31
N VAL A 42 18.89 22.76 3.02
CA VAL A 42 20.28 22.36 3.17
C VAL A 42 20.40 21.02 3.89
N LEU A 43 19.63 20.81 4.97
CA LEU A 43 19.62 19.58 5.75
C LEU A 43 19.10 18.43 4.89
N THR A 44 17.99 18.60 4.18
CA THR A 44 17.41 17.58 3.30
C THR A 44 18.37 17.20 2.17
N LYS A 45 19.00 18.17 1.52
CA LYS A 45 20.03 17.93 0.48
C LYS A 45 21.28 17.26 1.05
N THR A 46 21.70 17.68 2.24
CA THR A 46 22.88 17.10 2.92
C THR A 46 22.59 15.68 3.38
N ILE A 47 21.39 15.40 3.89
CA ILE A 47 20.95 14.06 4.27
C ILE A 47 20.85 13.17 3.02
N GLY A 48 20.25 13.66 1.94
CA GLY A 48 20.21 12.94 0.67
C GLY A 48 21.61 12.57 0.20
N PHE A 49 22.54 13.53 0.19
CA PHE A 49 23.93 13.30 -0.17
C PHE A 49 24.65 12.33 0.78
N VAL A 50 24.46 12.46 2.08
CA VAL A 50 25.05 11.55 3.09
C VAL A 50 24.45 10.16 2.97
N MET A 51 23.14 10.04 2.81
CA MET A 51 22.48 8.76 2.59
C MET A 51 22.96 8.09 1.30
N GLU A 52 23.08 8.84 0.21
CA GLU A 52 23.60 8.33 -1.06
C GLU A 52 25.07 7.91 -0.94
N THR A 53 25.89 8.70 -0.25
CA THR A 53 27.32 8.40 -0.01
C THR A 53 27.48 7.19 0.90
N VAL A 54 26.72 7.11 1.99
CA VAL A 54 26.76 5.99 2.95
C VAL A 54 26.19 4.71 2.30
N THR A 55 25.08 4.81 1.59
CA THR A 55 24.50 3.65 0.89
C THR A 55 25.41 3.19 -0.24
N GLY A 56 26.00 4.09 -1.00
CA GLY A 56 27.01 3.77 -2.03
C GLY A 56 28.25 3.10 -1.44
N PHE A 57 28.77 3.63 -0.31
CA PHE A 57 29.91 3.03 0.38
C PHE A 57 29.60 1.61 0.88
N ILE A 58 28.44 1.40 1.51
CA ILE A 58 28.03 0.09 2.03
C ILE A 58 27.78 -0.87 0.86
N ASN A 59 27.10 -0.42 -0.19
CA ASN A 59 26.88 -1.23 -1.38
C ASN A 59 28.17 -1.72 -2.04
N ASN A 60 29.22 -0.90 -1.99
CA ASN A 60 30.54 -1.28 -2.52
C ASN A 60 31.41 -2.08 -1.54
N SER A 61 31.09 -2.06 -0.25
CA SER A 61 31.94 -2.62 0.80
C SER A 61 31.37 -3.86 1.45
N VAL A 62 30.05 -4.03 1.46
CA VAL A 62 29.37 -5.21 1.98
C VAL A 62 29.12 -6.18 0.84
N SER A 63 29.71 -7.38 0.94
CA SER A 63 29.46 -8.45 -0.02
C SER A 63 28.00 -8.92 0.08
N ALA A 64 27.43 -9.31 -1.06
CA ALA A 64 26.15 -10.01 -1.12
C ALA A 64 26.30 -11.52 -0.81
N ASP A 65 27.53 -12.02 -0.62
CA ASP A 65 27.79 -13.42 -0.34
C ASP A 65 27.16 -13.82 1.01
N GLY A 66 26.42 -14.92 1.00
CA GLY A 66 25.64 -15.39 2.18
C GLY A 66 24.34 -14.61 2.45
N VAL A 67 24.02 -13.58 1.64
CA VAL A 67 22.77 -12.82 1.71
C VAL A 67 21.90 -13.08 0.48
N ALA A 68 22.53 -13.15 -0.70
CA ALA A 68 21.84 -13.39 -1.97
C ALA A 68 21.86 -14.88 -2.34
N VAL A 69 20.78 -15.32 -2.99
CA VAL A 69 20.63 -16.64 -3.60
C VAL A 69 21.05 -16.54 -5.06
N ASP A 70 21.77 -17.51 -5.63
CA ASP A 70 22.05 -17.53 -7.04
C ASP A 70 20.75 -17.68 -7.85
N GLU A 71 20.63 -16.98 -8.99
CA GLU A 71 19.43 -16.99 -9.84
C GLU A 71 18.98 -18.41 -10.20
N LYS A 72 19.94 -19.29 -10.54
CA LYS A 72 19.66 -20.69 -10.88
C LYS A 72 19.04 -21.51 -9.73
N ASP A 73 19.26 -21.10 -8.49
CA ASP A 73 18.79 -21.77 -7.27
C ASP A 73 17.48 -21.14 -6.74
N PHE A 74 17.02 -20.02 -7.35
CA PHE A 74 15.79 -19.36 -6.98
C PHE A 74 14.59 -19.96 -7.72
N ASN A 75 13.62 -20.48 -6.96
CA ASN A 75 12.41 -21.06 -7.54
C ASN A 75 11.39 -19.98 -7.95
N LEU A 76 11.35 -19.64 -9.24
CA LEU A 76 10.37 -18.69 -9.78
C LEU A 76 8.95 -19.25 -9.84
N THR A 77 8.76 -20.56 -9.77
CA THR A 77 7.44 -21.20 -9.92
C THR A 77 6.74 -21.46 -8.60
N ASP A 78 7.34 -21.06 -7.47
CA ASP A 78 6.77 -21.30 -6.14
C ASP A 78 5.64 -20.32 -5.81
N PHE A 79 4.63 -20.25 -6.68
CA PHE A 79 3.39 -19.51 -6.48
C PHE A 79 2.27 -20.01 -7.40
N TYR A 80 1.03 -19.54 -7.17
CA TYR A 80 -0.14 -19.93 -7.95
C TYR A 80 -0.29 -19.02 -9.18
N SER A 81 -0.07 -19.56 -10.36
CA SER A 81 0.03 -18.80 -11.61
C SER A 81 -1.30 -18.46 -12.29
N GLY A 82 -2.42 -18.93 -11.75
CA GLY A 82 -3.75 -18.67 -12.29
C GLY A 82 -4.36 -19.79 -13.11
N THR A 83 -5.28 -19.45 -13.98
CA THR A 83 -6.00 -20.41 -14.82
C THR A 83 -5.09 -21.07 -15.85
N GLU A 84 -5.07 -22.41 -15.89
CA GLU A 84 -4.22 -23.15 -16.84
C GLU A 84 -4.63 -22.89 -18.29
N THR A 85 -5.95 -22.88 -18.56
CA THR A 85 -6.52 -22.61 -19.89
C THR A 85 -7.28 -21.31 -19.88
N LEU A 86 -6.91 -20.38 -20.77
CA LEU A 86 -7.66 -19.14 -20.98
C LEU A 86 -8.81 -19.40 -21.94
N LEU A 87 -10.00 -18.91 -21.58
CA LEU A 87 -11.19 -18.98 -22.45
C LEU A 87 -11.39 -17.63 -23.11
N SER A 88 -11.95 -17.64 -24.33
CA SER A 88 -12.37 -16.45 -25.07
C SER A 88 -13.83 -16.06 -24.82
N ALA A 89 -14.60 -16.97 -24.26
CA ALA A 89 -16.02 -16.79 -23.93
C ALA A 89 -16.39 -17.59 -22.66
N PRO A 90 -17.49 -17.24 -21.99
CA PRO A 90 -17.96 -18.01 -20.83
C PRO A 90 -18.20 -19.50 -21.16
N ALA A 91 -17.85 -20.35 -20.21
CA ALA A 91 -18.17 -21.77 -20.30
C ALA A 91 -19.71 -21.98 -20.25
N LYS A 92 -20.17 -23.10 -20.77
CA LYS A 92 -21.60 -23.48 -20.67
C LYS A 92 -22.02 -23.57 -19.19
N ASN A 93 -23.11 -22.89 -18.83
CA ASN A 93 -23.64 -22.79 -17.47
C ASN A 93 -22.67 -22.07 -16.46
N ALA A 94 -21.72 -21.30 -16.94
CA ALA A 94 -20.88 -20.47 -16.06
C ALA A 94 -21.75 -19.49 -15.25
N ARG A 95 -21.39 -19.29 -13.99
CA ARG A 95 -22.02 -18.37 -13.04
C ARG A 95 -20.94 -17.74 -12.17
N TRP A 96 -21.07 -16.46 -11.89
CA TRP A 96 -20.20 -15.82 -10.90
C TRP A 96 -20.44 -16.43 -9.53
N ALA A 97 -19.36 -16.66 -8.82
CA ALA A 97 -19.36 -16.94 -7.39
C ALA A 97 -18.28 -16.07 -6.74
N LEU A 98 -18.65 -15.40 -5.67
CA LEU A 98 -17.74 -14.55 -4.91
C LEU A 98 -17.96 -14.73 -3.41
N GLY A 99 -16.87 -14.77 -2.65
CA GLY A 99 -16.87 -14.65 -1.20
C GLY A 99 -16.02 -13.47 -0.77
N TYR A 100 -16.38 -12.89 0.36
CA TYR A 100 -15.71 -11.72 0.94
C TYR A 100 -15.40 -11.95 2.41
N ASP A 101 -14.24 -11.47 2.86
CA ASP A 101 -13.90 -11.37 4.27
C ASP A 101 -13.02 -10.14 4.51
N THR A 102 -13.06 -9.63 5.73
CA THR A 102 -12.18 -8.54 6.18
C THR A 102 -11.77 -8.76 7.63
N GLN A 103 -10.50 -8.53 7.93
CA GLN A 103 -9.95 -8.67 9.27
C GLN A 103 -9.15 -7.42 9.65
N SER A 104 -9.12 -7.12 10.95
CA SER A 104 -8.22 -6.09 11.51
C SER A 104 -6.79 -6.63 11.56
N LEU A 105 -5.84 -5.79 11.14
CA LEU A 105 -4.41 -6.05 11.24
C LEU A 105 -3.76 -5.29 12.41
N VAL A 106 -4.57 -4.67 13.26
CA VAL A 106 -4.11 -4.03 14.50
C VAL A 106 -4.26 -5.03 15.65
N PRO A 107 -3.15 -5.55 16.22
CA PRO A 107 -3.22 -6.49 17.33
C PRO A 107 -3.92 -5.84 18.54
N LYS A 108 -4.77 -6.60 19.23
CA LYS A 108 -5.46 -6.11 20.45
C LYS A 108 -4.49 -5.84 21.60
N ASP A 109 -3.40 -6.61 21.65
CA ASP A 109 -2.31 -6.57 22.64
C ASP A 109 -1.05 -5.91 22.03
N ARG A 110 -1.26 -4.80 21.29
CA ARG A 110 -0.22 -4.10 20.52
C ARG A 110 1.00 -3.67 21.33
N GLU A 111 0.85 -3.53 22.65
CA GLU A 111 1.94 -3.24 23.58
C GLU A 111 3.00 -4.35 23.66
N ASN A 112 2.66 -5.57 23.23
CA ASN A 112 3.58 -6.71 23.17
C ASN A 112 4.43 -6.75 21.90
N TYR A 113 4.24 -5.77 20.99
CA TYR A 113 4.91 -5.67 19.71
C TYR A 113 5.73 -4.38 19.61
N ASN A 114 6.79 -4.43 18.83
CA ASN A 114 7.59 -3.25 18.53
C ASN A 114 7.17 -2.67 17.17
N LEU A 115 6.09 -1.87 17.16
CA LEU A 115 5.43 -1.40 15.95
C LEU A 115 5.92 -0.01 15.52
N TYR A 116 6.17 0.13 14.23
CA TYR A 116 6.49 1.39 13.55
C TYR A 116 5.54 1.58 12.38
N LEU A 117 5.33 2.83 11.94
CA LEU A 117 4.51 3.13 10.78
C LEU A 117 5.39 3.32 9.54
N GLY A 118 4.91 2.79 8.41
CA GLY A 118 5.56 2.91 7.11
C GLY A 118 5.09 4.13 6.33
N GLY A 119 5.93 4.60 5.39
CA GLY A 119 5.57 5.58 4.38
C GLY A 119 6.38 6.87 4.42
N PHE A 120 6.71 7.39 5.60
CA PHE A 120 7.53 8.60 5.75
C PHE A 120 8.83 8.31 6.49
N MET A 121 9.91 8.98 6.09
CA MET A 121 11.20 8.79 6.75
C MET A 121 11.14 9.28 8.20
N ALA A 122 11.77 8.54 9.12
CA ALA A 122 11.78 8.87 10.55
C ALA A 122 12.31 10.29 10.84
N ILE A 123 13.19 10.80 10.00
CA ILE A 123 13.77 12.16 10.12
C ILE A 123 12.71 13.25 9.95
N GLU A 124 11.67 13.00 9.15
CA GLU A 124 10.55 13.92 8.94
C GLU A 124 9.64 13.95 10.17
N ASN A 125 9.66 12.90 10.97
CA ASN A 125 8.81 12.65 12.13
C ASN A 125 9.56 12.77 13.48
N GLY A 126 10.56 13.64 13.57
CA GLY A 126 11.33 13.82 14.80
C GLY A 126 12.18 12.61 15.18
N PHE A 127 12.67 11.88 14.18
CA PHE A 127 13.55 10.71 14.26
C PHE A 127 12.89 9.42 14.79
N SER A 128 11.57 9.34 14.84
CA SER A 128 10.89 8.09 15.19
C SER A 128 9.58 7.93 14.44
N ASN A 129 9.38 6.74 13.84
CA ASN A 129 8.09 6.31 13.28
C ASN A 129 7.36 5.34 14.21
N LYS A 130 7.76 5.26 15.48
CA LYS A 130 7.15 4.34 16.44
C LYS A 130 5.66 4.62 16.56
N LEU A 131 4.84 3.58 16.46
CA LEU A 131 3.40 3.67 16.69
C LEU A 131 3.13 4.24 18.08
N ARG A 132 2.39 5.36 18.14
CA ARG A 132 1.98 6.02 19.36
C ARG A 132 0.54 5.71 19.70
N ASP A 133 -0.35 5.87 18.73
CA ASP A 133 -1.79 5.71 18.93
C ASP A 133 -2.47 5.19 17.65
N VAL A 134 -3.71 4.78 17.78
CA VAL A 134 -4.55 4.24 16.71
C VAL A 134 -5.78 5.12 16.60
N TYR A 135 -5.97 5.75 15.45
CA TYR A 135 -7.13 6.58 15.19
C TYR A 135 -8.30 5.77 14.62
N ASP A 136 -8.00 4.91 13.65
CA ASP A 136 -8.93 3.96 13.04
C ASP A 136 -8.22 2.63 12.75
N ASP A 137 -8.74 1.78 11.87
CA ASP A 137 -8.27 0.42 11.70
C ASP A 137 -7.42 0.25 10.43
N MET A 138 -6.42 -0.61 10.52
CA MET A 138 -5.67 -1.18 9.40
C MET A 138 -6.27 -2.54 9.07
N LYS A 139 -6.63 -2.78 7.81
CA LYS A 139 -7.38 -3.99 7.42
C LYS A 139 -6.69 -4.78 6.32
N VAL A 140 -6.95 -6.10 6.33
CA VAL A 140 -6.95 -6.91 5.12
C VAL A 140 -8.40 -7.06 4.63
N ARG A 141 -8.59 -6.93 3.32
CA ARG A 141 -9.85 -7.19 2.61
C ARG A 141 -9.59 -8.24 1.56
N THR A 142 -10.39 -9.28 1.52
CA THR A 142 -10.18 -10.43 0.63
C THR A 142 -11.45 -10.76 -0.13
N ILE A 143 -11.31 -11.02 -1.43
CA ILE A 143 -12.33 -11.65 -2.25
C ILE A 143 -11.80 -12.96 -2.84
N ALA A 144 -12.64 -13.97 -2.85
CA ALA A 144 -12.44 -15.19 -3.61
C ALA A 144 -13.44 -15.22 -4.76
N VAL A 145 -12.98 -15.38 -6.00
CA VAL A 145 -13.81 -15.25 -7.21
C VAL A 145 -13.65 -16.46 -8.10
N SER A 146 -14.79 -16.96 -8.64
CA SER A 146 -14.84 -18.03 -9.63
C SER A 146 -15.95 -17.76 -10.64
N ASP A 147 -15.75 -18.16 -11.89
CA ASP A 147 -16.82 -18.21 -12.91
C ASP A 147 -17.58 -19.54 -12.90
N SER A 148 -17.33 -20.39 -11.92
CA SER A 148 -17.93 -21.73 -11.79
C SER A 148 -17.73 -22.65 -13.01
N SER A 149 -16.73 -22.38 -13.83
CA SER A 149 -16.40 -23.19 -15.01
C SER A 149 -15.63 -24.49 -14.67
N GLY A 150 -15.26 -24.68 -13.40
CA GLY A 150 -14.41 -25.79 -12.95
C GLY A 150 -12.90 -25.53 -13.13
N ARG A 151 -12.50 -24.33 -13.56
CA ARG A 151 -11.08 -23.94 -13.76
C ARG A 151 -10.41 -23.43 -12.49
N GLY A 152 -11.10 -23.46 -11.35
CA GLY A 152 -10.59 -23.05 -10.05
C GLY A 152 -11.08 -21.69 -9.57
N THR A 153 -10.54 -21.28 -8.43
CA THR A 153 -10.86 -20.03 -7.73
C THR A 153 -9.62 -19.15 -7.69
N ALA A 154 -9.79 -17.88 -8.01
CA ALA A 154 -8.77 -16.86 -7.81
C ALA A 154 -9.07 -16.06 -6.55
N VAL A 155 -8.04 -15.82 -5.74
CA VAL A 155 -8.11 -14.99 -4.53
C VAL A 155 -7.37 -13.69 -4.74
N PHE A 156 -7.98 -12.60 -4.32
CA PHE A 156 -7.37 -11.27 -4.30
C PHE A 156 -7.53 -10.69 -2.89
N ALA A 157 -6.42 -10.37 -2.27
CA ALA A 157 -6.37 -9.74 -0.95
C ALA A 157 -5.67 -8.40 -1.02
N THR A 158 -6.21 -7.37 -0.38
CA THR A 158 -5.57 -6.06 -0.26
C THR A 158 -5.31 -5.75 1.20
N ILE A 159 -4.08 -5.36 1.50
CA ILE A 159 -3.60 -5.04 2.85
C ILE A 159 -3.41 -3.53 2.94
N ASP A 160 -3.94 -2.90 3.98
CA ASP A 160 -3.66 -1.50 4.28
C ASP A 160 -2.23 -1.40 4.83
N CYS A 161 -1.26 -1.23 3.95
CA CYS A 161 0.15 -1.05 4.29
C CYS A 161 0.88 -0.36 3.13
N ILE A 162 2.12 0.04 3.38
CA ILE A 162 2.97 0.67 2.36
C ILE A 162 3.37 -0.29 1.24
N GLY A 163 3.50 -1.58 1.53
CA GLY A 163 3.87 -2.61 0.58
C GLY A 163 4.24 -3.92 1.25
N MET A 164 4.23 -5.00 0.49
CA MET A 164 4.64 -6.33 0.92
C MET A 164 5.80 -6.84 0.06
N THR A 165 6.75 -7.55 0.67
CA THR A 165 7.81 -8.18 -0.09
C THR A 165 7.30 -9.47 -0.77
N ASN A 166 7.89 -9.84 -1.90
CA ASN A 166 7.57 -11.11 -2.54
C ASN A 166 7.84 -12.31 -1.61
N THR A 167 8.87 -12.22 -0.77
CA THR A 167 9.19 -13.25 0.23
C THR A 167 8.05 -13.43 1.24
N ASP A 168 7.46 -12.34 1.73
CA ASP A 168 6.35 -12.39 2.69
C ASP A 168 5.07 -12.92 2.04
N ILE A 169 4.79 -12.51 0.80
CA ILE A 169 3.66 -13.03 0.01
C ILE A 169 3.79 -14.55 -0.19
N ARG A 170 4.98 -15.03 -0.51
CA ARG A 170 5.25 -16.47 -0.65
C ARG A 170 5.08 -17.22 0.68
N SER A 171 5.45 -16.62 1.79
CA SER A 171 5.23 -17.20 3.12
C SER A 171 3.73 -17.37 3.44
N ILE A 172 2.90 -16.39 3.09
CA ILE A 172 1.43 -16.51 3.23
C ILE A 172 0.88 -17.60 2.32
N ARG A 173 1.32 -17.67 1.06
CA ARG A 173 0.92 -18.73 0.11
C ARG A 173 1.31 -20.12 0.60
N GLU A 174 2.48 -20.24 1.23
CA GLU A 174 2.93 -21.51 1.82
C GLU A 174 2.02 -21.97 2.96
N GLN A 175 1.62 -21.07 3.85
CA GLN A 175 0.65 -21.38 4.91
C GLN A 175 -0.71 -21.84 4.36
N LEU A 176 -1.06 -21.41 3.16
CA LEU A 176 -2.32 -21.73 2.49
C LEU A 176 -2.22 -22.96 1.57
N ARG A 177 -1.05 -23.56 1.36
CA ARG A 177 -0.80 -24.59 0.35
C ARG A 177 -1.81 -25.76 0.39
N SER A 178 -2.00 -26.36 1.55
CA SER A 178 -2.95 -27.50 1.71
C SER A 178 -4.39 -27.05 1.46
N PHE A 179 -4.79 -25.96 2.08
CA PHE A 179 -6.13 -25.40 1.93
C PHE A 179 -6.43 -25.01 0.47
N ALA A 180 -5.47 -24.41 -0.22
CA ALA A 180 -5.63 -24.02 -1.62
C ALA A 180 -5.80 -25.25 -2.54
N LYS A 181 -5.04 -26.32 -2.30
CA LYS A 181 -5.18 -27.57 -3.04
C LYS A 181 -6.54 -28.21 -2.83
N GLU A 182 -7.02 -28.28 -1.58
CA GLU A 182 -8.31 -28.87 -1.21
C GLU A 182 -9.51 -28.10 -1.78
N ASN A 183 -9.37 -26.77 -1.93
CA ASN A 183 -10.45 -25.89 -2.37
C ASN A 183 -10.29 -25.40 -3.83
N GLY A 184 -9.37 -25.98 -4.60
CA GLY A 184 -9.21 -25.67 -6.02
C GLY A 184 -8.78 -24.21 -6.28
N ILE A 185 -8.01 -23.61 -5.37
CA ILE A 185 -7.49 -22.27 -5.56
C ILE A 185 -6.30 -22.32 -6.51
N ASN A 186 -6.38 -21.61 -7.61
CA ASN A 186 -5.33 -21.56 -8.66
C ASN A 186 -4.51 -20.27 -8.65
N SER A 187 -4.96 -19.23 -7.93
CA SER A 187 -4.27 -17.96 -7.84
C SER A 187 -4.53 -17.28 -6.48
N ILE A 188 -3.48 -16.81 -5.83
CA ILE A 188 -3.53 -16.02 -4.60
C ILE A 188 -2.71 -14.76 -4.84
N ASN A 189 -3.42 -13.63 -4.99
CA ASN A 189 -2.84 -12.33 -5.34
C ASN A 189 -2.99 -11.41 -4.14
N ILE A 190 -1.88 -10.86 -3.65
CA ILE A 190 -1.85 -9.98 -2.49
C ILE A 190 -1.34 -8.61 -2.92
N PHE A 191 -2.11 -7.58 -2.62
CA PHE A 191 -1.86 -6.18 -2.96
C PHE A 191 -1.74 -5.35 -1.69
N SER A 192 -1.20 -4.16 -1.83
CA SER A 192 -1.17 -3.13 -0.79
C SER A 192 -1.96 -1.91 -1.24
N THR A 193 -2.66 -1.25 -0.32
CA THR A 193 -3.28 0.05 -0.61
C THR A 193 -2.26 1.17 -0.72
N HIS A 194 -1.03 0.92 -0.35
CA HIS A 194 0.07 1.88 -0.25
C HIS A 194 -0.19 2.98 0.80
N CYS A 195 -0.80 2.60 1.91
CA CYS A 195 -1.13 3.52 3.00
C CYS A 195 0.12 3.93 3.79
N HIS A 196 0.34 5.25 3.93
CA HIS A 196 1.50 5.84 4.59
C HIS A 196 1.31 6.08 6.09
N SER A 197 0.26 5.54 6.70
CA SER A 197 0.00 5.64 8.14
C SER A 197 -0.38 4.29 8.77
N CYS A 198 0.00 3.20 8.12
CA CYS A 198 -0.18 1.85 8.61
C CYS A 198 1.14 1.23 9.10
N ILE A 199 1.05 0.09 9.82
CA ILE A 199 2.21 -0.58 10.39
C ILE A 199 3.19 -0.98 9.27
N ASP A 200 4.48 -0.74 9.51
CA ASP A 200 5.56 -1.06 8.58
C ASP A 200 5.68 -2.57 8.37
N THR A 201 5.50 -2.99 7.13
CA THR A 201 5.60 -4.37 6.65
C THR A 201 6.89 -4.64 5.87
N GLN A 202 7.69 -3.60 5.60
CA GLN A 202 8.92 -3.72 4.81
C GLN A 202 10.19 -3.61 5.63
N GLY A 203 10.12 -3.07 6.86
CA GLY A 203 11.28 -2.90 7.74
C GLY A 203 12.18 -1.71 7.39
N LEU A 204 11.68 -0.78 6.59
CA LEU A 204 12.43 0.39 6.13
C LEU A 204 12.19 1.64 6.99
N TRP A 205 11.11 1.67 7.76
CA TRP A 205 10.66 2.84 8.53
C TRP A 205 10.79 2.69 10.04
N THR A 206 11.57 1.72 10.51
CA THR A 206 11.84 1.49 11.93
C THR A 206 12.70 2.59 12.56
N ASP A 207 13.10 2.40 13.82
CA ASP A 207 14.13 3.20 14.49
C ASP A 207 15.49 3.03 13.79
N ASN A 208 15.60 3.69 12.66
CA ASN A 208 16.60 3.45 11.63
C ASN A 208 18.04 3.64 12.14
N VAL A 209 18.30 4.63 13.00
CA VAL A 209 19.67 4.96 13.40
C VAL A 209 20.27 3.80 14.19
N LYS A 210 19.58 3.31 15.21
CA LYS A 210 20.07 2.26 16.10
C LYS A 210 20.15 0.91 15.39
N THR A 211 19.11 0.56 14.62
CA THR A 211 19.02 -0.71 13.90
C THR A 211 20.00 -0.76 12.74
N ILE A 212 20.12 0.32 11.96
CA ILE A 212 21.08 0.42 10.86
C ILE A 212 22.51 0.34 11.37
N LEU A 213 22.87 1.12 12.40
CA LEU A 213 24.23 1.10 12.95
C LEU A 213 24.57 -0.27 13.56
N GLY A 214 23.62 -0.89 14.26
CA GLY A 214 23.79 -2.25 14.79
C GLY A 214 23.97 -3.29 13.69
N ASN A 215 23.16 -3.24 12.65
CA ASN A 215 23.27 -4.17 11.51
C ASN A 215 24.54 -3.92 10.69
N MET A 216 24.95 -2.67 10.50
CA MET A 216 26.24 -2.34 9.88
C MET A 216 27.41 -2.94 10.68
N PHE A 217 27.42 -2.77 12.00
CA PHE A 217 28.45 -3.35 12.85
C PHE A 217 28.46 -4.87 12.72
N SER A 218 27.31 -5.53 12.82
CA SER A 218 27.19 -6.99 12.68
C SER A 218 27.61 -7.49 11.30
N ALA A 219 27.23 -6.79 10.24
CA ALA A 219 27.61 -7.13 8.85
C ALA A 219 29.12 -7.02 8.60
N TYR A 220 29.79 -6.05 9.24
CA TYR A 220 31.24 -5.86 9.09
C TYR A 220 32.07 -6.76 9.96
N THR A 221 31.63 -6.99 11.20
CA THR A 221 32.44 -7.73 12.20
C THR A 221 32.08 -9.20 12.26
N HIS A 222 30.94 -9.61 11.70
CA HIS A 222 30.31 -10.92 11.89
C HIS A 222 30.04 -11.25 13.37
N ILE A 223 29.92 -10.21 14.21
CA ILE A 223 29.62 -10.32 15.64
C ILE A 223 28.18 -9.83 15.88
N GLY A 224 27.36 -10.66 16.52
CA GLY A 224 25.95 -10.37 16.80
C GLY A 224 25.01 -10.74 15.66
N GLU A 225 23.72 -10.53 15.91
CA GLU A 225 22.66 -10.85 14.95
C GLU A 225 22.22 -9.59 14.18
N VAL A 226 21.99 -9.79 12.90
CA VAL A 226 21.34 -8.78 12.05
C VAL A 226 19.84 -8.80 12.33
N LYS A 227 19.30 -7.67 12.78
CA LYS A 227 17.88 -7.52 13.10
C LYS A 227 17.10 -7.07 11.89
N LYS A 228 15.95 -7.70 11.66
CA LYS A 228 14.97 -7.19 10.69
C LYS A 228 14.38 -5.87 11.21
N GLY A 229 13.98 -5.02 10.27
CA GLY A 229 13.30 -3.78 10.61
C GLY A 229 11.87 -4.00 11.10
N THR A 230 11.17 -5.02 10.60
CA THR A 230 9.83 -5.40 11.06
C THR A 230 9.89 -6.22 12.33
N ASP A 231 8.83 -6.15 13.15
CA ASP A 231 8.66 -7.06 14.29
C ASP A 231 8.26 -8.46 13.79
N PRO A 232 9.05 -9.53 14.04
CA PRO A 232 8.75 -10.86 13.55
C PRO A 232 7.44 -11.45 14.10
N LYS A 233 7.05 -11.08 15.33
CA LYS A 233 5.78 -11.52 15.92
C LYS A 233 4.61 -10.86 15.21
N TYR A 234 4.74 -9.57 14.88
CA TYR A 234 3.73 -8.86 14.12
C TYR A 234 3.59 -9.43 12.71
N MET A 235 4.70 -9.71 12.03
CA MET A 235 4.64 -10.30 10.69
C MET A 235 3.96 -11.67 10.70
N GLN A 236 4.19 -12.50 11.73
CA GLN A 236 3.48 -13.77 11.88
C GLN A 236 1.99 -13.55 12.12
N PHE A 237 1.61 -12.63 13.01
CA PHE A 237 0.20 -12.25 13.23
C PHE A 237 -0.47 -11.79 11.94
N LEU A 238 0.22 -10.97 11.13
CA LEU A 238 -0.27 -10.51 9.83
C LEU A 238 -0.47 -11.69 8.88
N PHE A 239 0.50 -12.60 8.76
CA PHE A 239 0.39 -13.78 7.88
C PHE A 239 -0.77 -14.68 8.28
N ASP A 240 -0.93 -14.93 9.57
CA ASP A 240 -2.03 -15.75 10.10
C ASP A 240 -3.39 -15.10 9.84
N THR A 241 -3.48 -13.78 10.03
CA THR A 241 -4.71 -13.01 9.82
C THR A 241 -5.09 -12.93 8.34
N VAL A 242 -4.12 -12.71 7.45
CA VAL A 242 -4.37 -12.74 5.99
C VAL A 242 -4.77 -14.15 5.55
N SER A 243 -4.12 -15.18 6.06
CA SER A 243 -4.47 -16.57 5.76
C SER A 243 -5.87 -16.92 6.25
N LEU A 244 -6.28 -16.43 7.42
CA LEU A 244 -7.66 -16.59 7.93
C LEU A 244 -8.65 -15.88 7.02
N SER A 245 -8.37 -14.65 6.60
CA SER A 245 -9.25 -13.90 5.70
C SER A 245 -9.44 -14.60 4.36
N VAL A 246 -8.36 -15.16 3.78
CA VAL A 246 -8.44 -15.97 2.56
C VAL A 246 -9.35 -17.19 2.75
N LYS A 247 -9.17 -17.93 3.85
CA LYS A 247 -10.01 -19.12 4.15
C LYS A 247 -11.48 -18.75 4.28
N ASN A 248 -11.76 -17.69 5.03
CA ASN A 248 -13.16 -17.24 5.24
C ASN A 248 -13.80 -16.80 3.92
N ALA A 249 -13.09 -16.02 3.09
CA ALA A 249 -13.60 -15.59 1.80
C ALA A 249 -13.92 -16.79 0.88
N VAL A 250 -13.03 -17.79 0.81
CA VAL A 250 -13.24 -18.99 -0.02
C VAL A 250 -14.41 -19.81 0.49
N LEU A 251 -14.49 -20.06 1.79
CA LEU A 251 -15.59 -20.85 2.40
C LEU A 251 -16.92 -20.11 2.37
N GLY A 252 -16.90 -18.79 2.33
CA GLY A 252 -18.08 -17.92 2.25
C GLY A 252 -18.58 -17.64 0.84
N MET A 253 -18.03 -18.26 -0.21
CA MET A 253 -18.43 -17.99 -1.60
C MET A 253 -19.91 -18.27 -1.85
N LYS A 254 -20.58 -17.33 -2.51
CA LYS A 254 -21.98 -17.38 -2.94
C LYS A 254 -22.08 -17.20 -4.45
N LYS A 255 -23.07 -17.83 -5.08
CA LYS A 255 -23.41 -17.52 -6.48
C LYS A 255 -24.13 -16.18 -6.56
N GLY A 256 -23.97 -15.49 -7.68
CA GLY A 256 -24.59 -14.19 -7.86
C GLY A 256 -24.32 -13.58 -9.23
N GLU A 257 -24.62 -12.31 -9.35
CA GLU A 257 -24.39 -11.50 -10.53
C GLU A 257 -23.27 -10.47 -10.26
N LEU A 258 -22.50 -10.19 -11.30
CA LEU A 258 -21.45 -9.16 -11.28
C LEU A 258 -21.82 -8.07 -12.30
N THR A 259 -21.78 -6.83 -11.87
CA THR A 259 -21.98 -5.67 -12.72
C THR A 259 -20.74 -4.78 -12.70
N PHE A 260 -20.61 -3.91 -13.68
CA PHE A 260 -19.51 -2.96 -13.85
C PHE A 260 -20.03 -1.57 -14.14
N SER A 261 -19.38 -0.57 -13.57
CA SER A 261 -19.56 0.84 -13.88
C SER A 261 -18.24 1.56 -13.75
N GLN A 262 -18.05 2.61 -14.56
CA GLN A 262 -16.88 3.47 -14.46
C GLN A 262 -17.30 4.93 -14.62
N LYS A 263 -16.76 5.81 -13.78
CA LYS A 263 -17.03 7.23 -13.78
C LYS A 263 -15.73 8.02 -13.80
N ASP A 264 -15.68 8.99 -14.70
CA ASP A 264 -14.65 10.03 -14.63
C ASP A 264 -15.02 11.00 -13.50
N LEU A 265 -14.16 11.10 -12.48
CA LEU A 265 -14.35 12.03 -11.35
C LEU A 265 -13.95 13.47 -11.68
N GLY A 266 -13.15 13.66 -12.74
CA GLY A 266 -12.48 14.93 -13.02
C GLY A 266 -11.15 15.09 -12.30
N ALA A 267 -10.30 15.94 -12.85
CA ALA A 267 -8.93 16.15 -12.35
C ALA A 267 -8.89 16.80 -10.96
N GLU A 268 -9.95 17.46 -10.53
CA GLU A 268 -10.06 18.13 -9.22
C GLU A 268 -10.06 17.15 -8.03
N TYR A 269 -10.36 15.88 -8.27
CA TYR A 269 -10.26 14.83 -7.26
C TYR A 269 -8.83 14.33 -7.03
N PHE A 270 -7.89 14.78 -7.86
CA PHE A 270 -6.51 14.29 -7.87
C PHE A 270 -5.53 15.45 -7.88
N ASN A 271 -4.34 15.21 -7.34
CA ASN A 271 -3.21 16.13 -7.39
C ASN A 271 -1.99 15.39 -7.91
N ASN A 272 -1.59 15.69 -9.16
CA ASN A 272 -0.41 15.10 -9.75
C ASN A 272 0.82 15.95 -9.41
N LYS A 273 1.72 15.41 -8.58
CA LYS A 273 3.00 16.01 -8.23
C LYS A 273 4.16 15.47 -9.09
N ASN A 274 3.86 14.68 -10.12
CA ASN A 274 4.88 14.19 -11.05
C ASN A 274 5.50 15.35 -11.81
N ARG A 275 6.82 15.46 -11.78
CA ARG A 275 7.55 16.56 -12.41
C ARG A 275 7.66 16.44 -13.92
N THR A 276 7.55 15.22 -14.46
CA THR A 276 7.68 14.95 -15.90
C THR A 276 6.40 15.23 -16.66
N ASN A 277 5.25 14.90 -16.09
CA ASN A 277 3.95 15.14 -16.72
C ASN A 277 2.86 15.41 -15.68
N ALA A 278 2.90 16.61 -15.09
CA ALA A 278 1.97 17.03 -14.03
C ALA A 278 0.49 17.12 -14.47
N THR A 279 0.21 17.03 -15.76
CA THR A 279 -1.16 17.08 -16.29
C THR A 279 -1.77 15.71 -16.55
N ALA A 280 -0.98 14.63 -16.55
CA ALA A 280 -1.49 13.27 -16.72
C ALA A 280 -2.21 12.81 -15.45
N VAL A 281 -3.52 12.58 -15.55
CA VAL A 281 -4.35 12.07 -14.45
C VAL A 281 -5.35 11.07 -15.00
N LEU A 282 -5.26 9.83 -14.53
CA LEU A 282 -6.30 8.82 -14.73
C LEU A 282 -7.38 9.02 -13.66
N SER A 283 -8.38 9.85 -13.99
CA SER A 283 -9.42 10.28 -13.06
C SER A 283 -10.60 9.30 -12.93
N ASN A 284 -10.46 8.09 -13.46
CA ASN A 284 -11.50 7.09 -13.43
C ASN A 284 -11.64 6.46 -12.03
N LEU A 285 -12.88 6.44 -11.53
CA LEU A 285 -13.33 5.58 -10.46
C LEU A 285 -14.04 4.38 -11.06
N THR A 286 -13.51 3.19 -10.88
CA THR A 286 -14.06 1.93 -11.38
C THR A 286 -14.77 1.19 -10.27
N LYS A 287 -15.97 0.65 -10.57
CA LYS A 287 -16.79 -0.13 -9.65
C LYS A 287 -17.21 -1.43 -10.30
N PHE A 288 -16.94 -2.57 -9.62
CA PHE A 288 -17.68 -3.80 -9.81
C PHE A 288 -18.60 -4.01 -8.62
N THR A 289 -19.83 -4.48 -8.85
CA THR A 289 -20.75 -4.84 -7.80
C THR A 289 -21.14 -6.29 -7.95
N PHE A 290 -20.84 -7.10 -6.92
CA PHE A 290 -21.31 -8.47 -6.85
C PHE A 290 -22.55 -8.53 -5.95
N THR A 291 -23.66 -9.05 -6.49
CA THR A 291 -24.92 -9.22 -5.78
C THR A 291 -25.20 -10.72 -5.62
N PRO A 292 -25.16 -11.28 -4.39
CA PRO A 292 -25.46 -12.68 -4.14
C PRO A 292 -26.92 -13.02 -4.41
N ASP A 293 -27.17 -14.23 -4.99
CA ASP A 293 -28.51 -14.73 -5.28
C ASP A 293 -29.35 -15.01 -4.01
N ASP A 294 -28.70 -15.26 -2.87
CA ASP A 294 -29.34 -15.59 -1.60
C ASP A 294 -29.74 -14.35 -0.77
N GLY A 295 -29.56 -13.15 -1.31
CA GLY A 295 -29.88 -11.90 -0.64
C GLY A 295 -28.90 -11.49 0.47
N SER A 296 -27.76 -12.18 0.60
CA SER A 296 -26.71 -11.76 1.53
C SER A 296 -26.04 -10.48 1.05
N THR A 297 -25.20 -9.88 1.91
CA THR A 297 -24.57 -8.57 1.70
C THR A 297 -23.82 -8.50 0.36
N PRO A 298 -24.18 -7.56 -0.53
CA PRO A 298 -23.45 -7.35 -1.78
C PRO A 298 -22.07 -6.77 -1.53
N THR A 299 -21.16 -6.97 -2.50
CA THR A 299 -19.77 -6.52 -2.40
C THR A 299 -19.44 -5.52 -3.51
N ILE A 300 -18.98 -4.33 -3.13
CA ILE A 300 -18.43 -3.35 -4.06
C ILE A 300 -16.91 -3.50 -4.10
N ILE A 301 -16.38 -3.66 -5.31
CA ILE A 301 -14.96 -3.69 -5.61
C ILE A 301 -14.63 -2.41 -6.35
N ALA A 302 -13.80 -1.55 -5.75
CA ALA A 302 -13.45 -0.26 -6.33
C ALA A 302 -11.97 -0.20 -6.71
N ASN A 303 -11.68 0.53 -7.79
CA ASN A 303 -10.32 0.91 -8.17
C ASN A 303 -10.25 2.40 -8.47
N MET A 304 -9.23 3.05 -7.93
CA MET A 304 -8.92 4.46 -8.12
C MET A 304 -7.41 4.64 -7.90
N ALA A 305 -6.81 5.64 -8.52
CA ALA A 305 -5.38 5.90 -8.43
C ALA A 305 -5.10 7.17 -7.60
N ALA A 306 -4.89 7.02 -6.28
CA ALA A 306 -4.43 8.10 -5.42
C ALA A 306 -3.70 7.55 -4.18
N HIS A 307 -2.67 8.24 -3.71
CA HIS A 307 -1.95 7.90 -2.48
C HIS A 307 -2.83 8.08 -1.24
N PRO A 308 -2.96 7.09 -0.37
CA PRO A 308 -3.51 7.25 0.98
C PRO A 308 -2.38 7.66 1.94
N ASP A 309 -2.01 8.94 1.91
CA ASP A 309 -0.85 9.49 2.65
C ASP A 309 -1.16 10.72 3.51
N ILE A 310 -2.43 11.11 3.61
CA ILE A 310 -2.83 12.36 4.25
C ILE A 310 -2.62 12.34 5.76
N VAL A 311 -3.06 11.27 6.43
CA VAL A 311 -2.96 11.18 7.89
C VAL A 311 -1.51 11.04 8.35
N GLY A 312 -0.71 10.28 7.61
CA GLY A 312 0.70 10.02 7.93
C GLY A 312 1.66 11.18 7.68
N LEU A 313 1.22 12.29 7.03
CA LEU A 313 2.08 13.44 6.77
C LEU A 313 2.69 13.99 8.07
N PRO A 314 4.00 14.28 8.10
CA PRO A 314 4.65 14.87 9.26
C PRO A 314 4.03 16.22 9.64
N THR A 315 3.79 16.44 10.93
CA THR A 315 3.31 17.72 11.44
C THR A 315 4.45 18.55 11.97
N LYS A 316 4.62 19.76 11.44
CA LYS A 316 5.63 20.71 11.90
C LYS A 316 5.22 21.28 13.25
N GLY A 317 6.08 21.16 14.26
CA GLY A 317 5.84 21.70 15.60
C GLY A 317 5.03 20.78 16.52
N ASP A 318 4.67 19.58 16.11
CA ASP A 318 4.10 18.60 17.02
C ASP A 318 5.25 17.92 17.79
N ASP A 319 5.42 18.30 19.06
CA ASP A 319 6.36 17.66 19.99
C ASP A 319 5.96 16.22 20.37
N SER A 320 4.78 15.77 19.96
CA SER A 320 4.30 14.42 20.14
C SER A 320 5.04 13.47 19.17
N LYS A 321 6.21 13.05 19.58
CA LYS A 321 7.07 12.11 18.86
C LYS A 321 6.38 10.76 18.69
N GLY A 322 5.90 10.46 17.54
CA GLY A 322 5.27 9.18 17.24
C GLY A 322 4.12 9.34 16.25
N GLN A 323 3.79 8.25 15.63
CA GLN A 323 2.84 8.20 14.54
C GLN A 323 1.48 7.71 15.04
N ILE A 324 0.44 8.17 14.41
CA ILE A 324 -0.94 7.72 14.62
C ILE A 324 -1.34 6.85 13.45
N LEU A 325 -1.74 5.61 13.74
CA LEU A 325 -2.20 4.67 12.74
C LEU A 325 -3.58 5.07 12.21
N SER A 326 -3.71 5.03 10.88
CA SER A 326 -4.98 5.17 10.17
C SER A 326 -4.93 4.46 8.83
N GLY A 327 -6.02 3.81 8.41
CA GLY A 327 -6.22 3.29 7.06
C GLY A 327 -6.48 4.38 6.03
N ASP A 328 -6.38 5.66 6.43
CA ASP A 328 -6.57 6.85 5.61
C ASP A 328 -7.93 6.86 4.88
N TYR A 329 -8.09 7.60 3.78
CA TYR A 329 -9.36 7.76 3.08
C TYR A 329 -9.98 6.40 2.64
N VAL A 330 -9.17 5.38 2.41
CA VAL A 330 -9.63 4.04 2.03
C VAL A 330 -10.48 3.41 3.13
N TYR A 331 -10.10 3.62 4.41
CA TYR A 331 -10.90 3.19 5.54
C TYR A 331 -12.30 3.83 5.52
N TYR A 332 -12.39 5.13 5.24
CA TYR A 332 -13.64 5.89 5.25
C TYR A 332 -14.53 5.63 4.03
N ILE A 333 -13.97 5.24 2.88
CA ILE A 333 -14.76 4.66 1.79
C ILE A 333 -15.48 3.40 2.30
N GLY A 334 -14.72 2.47 2.90
CA GLY A 334 -15.26 1.22 3.42
C GLY A 334 -16.31 1.44 4.51
N GLU A 335 -16.08 2.36 5.45
CA GLU A 335 -17.03 2.72 6.49
C GLU A 335 -18.36 3.22 5.90
N THR A 336 -18.28 4.06 4.87
CA THR A 336 -19.47 4.61 4.19
C THR A 336 -20.27 3.51 3.50
N LEU A 337 -19.59 2.63 2.76
CA LEU A 337 -20.23 1.52 2.07
C LEU A 337 -20.82 0.49 3.05
N ASN A 338 -20.11 0.17 4.13
CA ASN A 338 -20.61 -0.73 5.17
C ASN A 338 -21.88 -0.20 5.84
N LYS A 339 -21.96 1.11 6.12
CA LYS A 339 -23.17 1.77 6.64
C LYS A 339 -24.36 1.68 5.68
N ALA A 340 -24.07 1.65 4.38
CA ALA A 340 -25.08 1.46 3.33
C ALA A 340 -25.40 -0.02 3.04
N GLY A 341 -24.83 -0.96 3.79
CA GLY A 341 -25.11 -2.40 3.66
C GLY A 341 -24.29 -3.12 2.60
N TYR A 342 -23.10 -2.62 2.24
CA TYR A 342 -22.21 -3.26 1.28
C TYR A 342 -20.90 -3.69 1.93
N ASN A 343 -20.34 -4.80 1.49
CA ASN A 343 -18.94 -5.14 1.68
C ASN A 343 -18.07 -4.28 0.75
N PHE A 344 -16.81 -4.08 1.11
CA PHE A 344 -15.91 -3.21 0.36
C PHE A 344 -14.54 -3.83 0.11
N MET A 345 -14.12 -3.86 -1.15
CA MET A 345 -12.79 -4.21 -1.62
C MET A 345 -12.19 -3.06 -2.41
N PHE A 346 -10.92 -2.73 -2.16
CA PHE A 346 -10.23 -1.62 -2.83
C PHE A 346 -8.92 -2.08 -3.46
N PHE A 347 -8.69 -1.63 -4.69
CA PHE A 347 -7.40 -1.75 -5.36
C PHE A 347 -6.90 -0.36 -5.74
N ASN A 348 -5.66 -0.08 -5.42
CA ASN A 348 -5.03 1.15 -5.88
C ASN A 348 -4.59 0.99 -7.35
N GLY A 349 -4.63 2.10 -8.10
CA GLY A 349 -4.22 2.13 -9.49
C GLY A 349 -2.75 2.55 -9.67
N ALA A 350 -2.46 3.21 -10.79
CA ALA A 350 -1.16 3.80 -11.08
C ALA A 350 -1.00 5.11 -10.29
N ILE A 351 -0.36 5.03 -9.12
CA ILE A 351 -0.36 6.10 -8.12
C ILE A 351 0.92 6.92 -8.07
N CYS A 352 1.99 6.54 -8.77
CA CYS A 352 3.26 7.25 -8.67
C CYS A 352 3.08 8.75 -8.92
N GLY A 353 3.32 9.55 -7.87
CA GLY A 353 3.13 10.99 -7.89
C GLY A 353 1.67 11.49 -7.85
N ILE A 354 0.68 10.61 -7.73
CA ILE A 354 -0.75 10.98 -7.69
C ILE A 354 -1.26 10.93 -6.26
N TYR A 355 -1.84 12.02 -5.82
CA TYR A 355 -2.39 12.25 -4.48
C TYR A 355 -3.86 12.63 -4.57
N ILE A 356 -4.57 12.63 -3.45
CA ILE A 356 -5.95 13.16 -3.44
C ILE A 356 -5.95 14.67 -3.71
N GLY A 357 -6.95 15.17 -4.44
CA GLY A 357 -7.04 16.57 -4.88
C GLY A 357 -7.19 17.59 -3.76
N ARG A 358 -7.52 17.14 -2.55
CA ARG A 358 -7.68 17.97 -1.34
C ARG A 358 -6.45 17.95 -0.43
N THR A 359 -5.32 17.41 -0.92
CA THR A 359 -4.07 17.41 -0.16
C THR A 359 -3.68 18.84 0.22
N PRO A 360 -3.36 19.09 1.50
CA PRO A 360 -2.88 20.40 1.92
C PRO A 360 -1.65 20.83 1.12
N THR A 361 -1.63 22.06 0.65
CA THR A 361 -0.49 22.63 -0.10
C THR A 361 0.68 23.02 0.79
N SER A 362 0.48 23.04 2.12
CA SER A 362 1.51 23.38 3.09
C SER A 362 1.77 22.24 4.07
N ASP A 363 3.04 22.04 4.44
CA ASP A 363 3.51 21.08 5.45
C ASP A 363 3.01 21.42 6.89
N ASN A 364 2.18 22.45 7.05
CA ASN A 364 1.78 23.02 8.36
C ASN A 364 0.35 22.67 8.77
N VAL A 365 -0.25 21.65 8.15
CA VAL A 365 -1.62 21.24 8.50
C VAL A 365 -1.57 20.29 9.69
N GLU A 366 -2.21 20.71 10.78
CA GLU A 366 -2.31 19.92 12.00
C GLU A 366 -3.01 18.57 11.77
N LEU A 367 -2.66 17.57 12.58
CA LEU A 367 -3.18 16.21 12.47
C LEU A 367 -4.72 16.13 12.45
N PRO A 368 -5.48 16.82 13.35
CA PRO A 368 -6.95 16.80 13.31
C PRO A 368 -7.52 17.23 11.96
N ARG A 369 -6.91 18.25 11.34
CA ARG A 369 -7.32 18.71 10.01
C ARG A 369 -7.02 17.71 8.90
N ARG A 370 -5.90 17.00 8.98
CA ARG A 370 -5.53 15.98 8.00
C ARG A 370 -6.47 14.77 8.08
N VAL A 371 -6.78 14.34 9.30
CA VAL A 371 -7.79 13.29 9.53
C VAL A 371 -9.13 13.72 8.94
N ASP A 372 -9.59 14.95 9.21
CA ASP A 372 -10.83 15.49 8.68
C ASP A 372 -10.85 15.48 7.12
N ILE A 373 -9.76 15.87 6.46
CA ILE A 373 -9.64 15.81 5.01
C ILE A 373 -9.77 14.36 4.51
N SER A 374 -9.08 13.43 5.14
CA SER A 374 -9.12 11.99 4.81
C SER A 374 -10.53 11.41 4.97
N VAL A 375 -11.20 11.72 6.09
CA VAL A 375 -12.59 11.34 6.39
C VAL A 375 -13.55 11.82 5.32
N ARG A 376 -13.51 13.13 5.00
CA ARG A 376 -14.44 13.73 4.02
C ARG A 376 -14.23 13.18 2.63
N TYR A 377 -12.97 13.10 2.19
CA TYR A 377 -12.64 12.56 0.88
C TYR A 377 -13.12 11.10 0.76
N GLY A 378 -12.81 10.26 1.74
CA GLY A 378 -13.23 8.86 1.74
C GLY A 378 -14.76 8.70 1.75
N ARG A 379 -15.48 9.47 2.57
CA ARG A 379 -16.94 9.45 2.61
C ARG A 379 -17.57 9.93 1.31
N GLU A 380 -17.01 10.96 0.68
CA GLU A 380 -17.50 11.46 -0.61
C GLU A 380 -17.29 10.40 -1.70
N ILE A 381 -16.10 9.79 -1.82
CA ILE A 381 -15.88 8.69 -2.77
C ILE A 381 -16.82 7.51 -2.50
N GLY A 382 -17.08 7.17 -1.23
CA GLY A 382 -18.05 6.13 -0.87
C GLY A 382 -19.46 6.45 -1.35
N ARG A 383 -19.94 7.69 -1.18
CA ARG A 383 -21.24 8.15 -1.69
C ARG A 383 -21.28 8.14 -3.22
N ILE A 384 -20.21 8.58 -3.88
CA ILE A 384 -20.09 8.51 -5.34
C ILE A 384 -20.22 7.07 -5.84
N LEU A 385 -19.56 6.11 -5.21
CA LEU A 385 -19.66 4.69 -5.57
C LEU A 385 -21.10 4.18 -5.48
N LEU A 386 -21.84 4.57 -4.45
CA LEU A 386 -23.27 4.22 -4.30
C LEU A 386 -24.14 4.88 -5.38
N ALA A 387 -23.85 6.13 -5.70
CA ALA A 387 -24.67 6.97 -6.57
C ALA A 387 -24.36 6.85 -8.07
N MET A 388 -23.32 6.10 -8.48
CA MET A 388 -22.82 6.13 -9.86
C MET A 388 -23.90 5.93 -10.93
N ASN A 389 -24.89 5.11 -10.65
CA ASN A 389 -25.97 4.74 -11.58
C ASN A 389 -27.29 5.51 -11.33
N MET A 390 -27.29 6.41 -10.33
CA MET A 390 -28.46 7.20 -9.93
C MET A 390 -28.50 8.55 -10.67
N THR A 391 -29.69 9.08 -10.81
CA THR A 391 -29.91 10.47 -11.29
C THR A 391 -29.61 11.48 -10.18
N GLU A 392 -29.42 12.74 -10.53
CA GLU A 392 -29.23 13.82 -9.56
C GLU A 392 -30.43 13.97 -8.61
N ASP A 393 -31.66 13.77 -9.10
CA ASP A 393 -32.87 13.87 -8.28
C ASP A 393 -33.02 12.71 -7.31
N GLU A 394 -32.63 11.50 -7.70
CA GLU A 394 -32.57 10.35 -6.80
C GLU A 394 -31.55 10.58 -5.68
N ILE A 395 -30.36 11.12 -6.00
CA ILE A 395 -29.33 11.47 -4.99
C ILE A 395 -29.87 12.54 -4.02
N LYS A 396 -30.52 13.58 -4.51
CA LYS A 396 -31.11 14.64 -3.67
C LYS A 396 -32.17 14.10 -2.73
N SER A 397 -32.94 13.12 -3.15
CA SER A 397 -34.01 12.53 -2.35
C SER A 397 -33.51 11.49 -1.32
N ASP A 398 -32.28 11.01 -1.47
CA ASP A 398 -31.68 10.07 -0.56
C ASP A 398 -30.98 10.82 0.60
N PRO A 399 -31.47 10.70 1.86
CA PRO A 399 -30.90 11.43 2.98
C PRO A 399 -29.46 11.00 3.33
N PHE A 400 -29.04 9.80 2.95
CA PHE A 400 -27.67 9.32 3.18
C PHE A 400 -26.69 9.86 2.13
N LEU A 401 -27.14 9.99 0.88
CA LEU A 401 -26.30 10.46 -0.22
C LEU A 401 -26.27 11.98 -0.33
N SER A 402 -27.37 12.66 -0.03
CA SER A 402 -27.52 14.11 -0.19
C SER A 402 -26.76 14.94 0.84
N VAL A 403 -26.12 14.31 1.83
CA VAL A 403 -25.27 15.02 2.79
C VAL A 403 -24.12 15.72 2.08
N THR A 404 -24.03 17.03 2.28
CA THR A 404 -23.22 17.94 1.48
C THR A 404 -21.93 18.39 2.13
N GLY A 405 -21.75 18.10 3.37
CA GLY A 405 -20.56 18.43 4.14
C GLY A 405 -20.67 17.84 5.52
N ASP A 406 -19.54 17.64 6.16
CA ASP A 406 -19.50 17.14 7.53
C ASP A 406 -19.56 18.27 8.55
N SER A 407 -19.53 19.55 8.08
CA SER A 407 -19.68 20.73 8.94
C SER A 407 -20.37 21.91 8.24
N GLU A 408 -21.02 22.76 9.03
CA GLU A 408 -21.59 24.02 8.58
C GLU A 408 -20.54 24.97 7.96
N GLU A 409 -19.29 24.89 8.45
CA GLU A 409 -18.16 25.66 7.95
C GLU A 409 -17.80 25.31 6.50
N ASP A 410 -17.94 24.04 6.10
CA ASP A 410 -17.66 23.63 4.72
C ASP A 410 -18.73 24.10 3.75
N MET A 411 -19.99 24.06 4.14
CA MET A 411 -21.09 24.55 3.33
C MET A 411 -21.01 26.07 3.09
N ASN A 412 -20.43 26.80 4.03
CA ASN A 412 -20.25 28.25 3.97
C ASN A 412 -18.94 28.68 3.29
N ARG A 413 -18.10 27.74 2.81
CA ARG A 413 -16.81 28.05 2.18
C ARG A 413 -17.04 28.68 0.81
N PRO A 414 -16.37 29.80 0.48
CA PRO A 414 -16.44 30.37 -0.86
C PRO A 414 -16.06 29.35 -1.94
N GLY A 415 -16.92 29.21 -2.95
CA GLY A 415 -16.71 28.24 -4.04
C GLY A 415 -17.11 26.80 -3.70
N TYR A 416 -17.71 26.54 -2.54
CA TYR A 416 -18.26 25.23 -2.22
C TYR A 416 -19.33 24.82 -3.24
N THR A 417 -19.19 23.62 -3.74
CA THR A 417 -20.12 23.02 -4.69
C THR A 417 -20.53 21.66 -4.18
N LEU A 418 -21.82 21.35 -4.22
CA LEU A 418 -22.33 20.03 -3.89
C LEU A 418 -21.64 18.99 -4.79
N TRP A 419 -21.12 17.89 -4.21
CA TRP A 419 -20.42 16.86 -4.97
C TRP A 419 -21.26 16.27 -6.12
N TYR A 420 -22.59 16.30 -6.02
CA TYR A 420 -23.51 15.80 -7.02
C TYR A 420 -24.10 16.89 -7.94
N LYS A 421 -23.68 18.16 -7.82
CA LYS A 421 -24.15 19.23 -8.70
C LYS A 421 -23.72 18.97 -10.14
N ASN A 422 -24.69 19.04 -11.05
CA ASN A 422 -24.53 18.66 -12.46
C ASN A 422 -24.17 17.17 -12.63
N TRP A 423 -24.62 16.33 -11.73
CA TRP A 423 -24.35 14.92 -11.75
C TRP A 423 -24.85 14.25 -13.02
N LYS A 424 -24.02 13.39 -13.57
CA LYS A 424 -24.39 12.53 -14.69
C LYS A 424 -24.21 11.09 -14.23
N SER A 425 -25.30 10.34 -14.22
CA SER A 425 -25.24 8.89 -14.00
C SER A 425 -24.43 8.21 -15.10
N VAL A 426 -23.83 7.09 -14.75
CA VAL A 426 -23.13 6.23 -15.71
C VAL A 426 -23.90 4.91 -15.86
N PRO A 427 -23.82 4.24 -17.02
CA PRO A 427 -24.46 2.95 -17.19
C PRO A 427 -23.89 1.90 -16.25
N GLU A 428 -24.71 0.94 -15.91
CA GLU A 428 -24.29 -0.28 -15.26
C GLU A 428 -24.36 -1.42 -16.26
N GLU A 429 -23.25 -2.14 -16.42
CA GLU A 429 -23.11 -3.23 -17.38
C GLU A 429 -23.09 -4.56 -16.65
N LYS A 430 -23.83 -5.55 -17.12
CA LYS A 430 -23.72 -6.92 -16.64
C LYS A 430 -22.42 -7.55 -17.14
N VAL A 431 -21.65 -8.14 -16.23
CA VAL A 431 -20.38 -8.79 -16.55
C VAL A 431 -20.63 -10.28 -16.78
N GLU A 432 -20.31 -10.76 -17.97
CA GLU A 432 -20.41 -12.17 -18.30
C GLU A 432 -19.45 -13.03 -17.45
N PRO A 433 -19.86 -14.23 -16.97
CA PRO A 433 -19.06 -15.04 -16.07
C PRO A 433 -17.90 -15.73 -16.80
N LEU A 434 -16.88 -14.96 -17.08
CA LEU A 434 -15.62 -15.37 -17.66
C LEU A 434 -14.48 -14.84 -16.80
N LEU A 435 -13.80 -15.73 -16.09
CA LEU A 435 -12.62 -15.38 -15.28
C LEU A 435 -11.37 -16.01 -15.89
N ASN A 436 -10.46 -15.18 -16.34
CA ASN A 436 -9.11 -15.59 -16.68
C ASN A 436 -8.13 -14.84 -15.76
N VAL A 437 -7.19 -15.54 -15.16
CA VAL A 437 -6.12 -14.94 -14.34
C VAL A 437 -4.79 -15.56 -14.75
N ARG A 438 -3.80 -14.73 -14.97
CA ARG A 438 -2.42 -15.17 -15.20
C ARG A 438 -1.46 -14.27 -14.46
N VAL A 439 -0.56 -14.90 -13.73
CA VAL A 439 0.49 -14.23 -12.98
C VAL A 439 1.83 -14.89 -13.32
N LYS A 440 2.86 -14.09 -13.45
CA LYS A 440 4.22 -14.56 -13.73
C LYS A 440 5.19 -13.89 -12.79
N SER A 441 6.02 -14.67 -12.11
CA SER A 441 7.18 -14.15 -11.40
C SER A 441 8.25 -13.72 -12.41
N VAL A 442 8.86 -12.59 -12.13
CA VAL A 442 9.97 -12.02 -12.89
C VAL A 442 11.08 -11.62 -11.92
N ILE A 443 12.32 -11.71 -12.39
CA ILE A 443 13.47 -11.19 -11.65
C ILE A 443 13.73 -9.78 -12.14
N ALA A 444 13.63 -8.81 -11.23
CA ALA A 444 13.84 -7.41 -11.53
C ALA A 444 15.17 -6.93 -10.94
N PRO A 445 16.08 -6.34 -11.76
CA PRO A 445 17.32 -5.78 -11.25
C PRO A 445 17.04 -4.64 -10.28
N VAL A 446 17.76 -4.62 -9.16
CA VAL A 446 17.65 -3.56 -8.17
C VAL A 446 18.67 -2.47 -8.49
N THR A 447 18.16 -1.33 -8.97
CA THR A 447 18.97 -0.13 -9.26
C THR A 447 18.89 0.89 -8.13
N ASN A 448 17.88 0.81 -7.26
CA ASN A 448 17.72 1.70 -6.13
C ASN A 448 18.70 1.36 -5.00
N ASN A 449 19.57 2.30 -4.66
CA ASN A 449 20.60 2.14 -3.64
C ASN A 449 20.04 1.88 -2.24
N VAL A 450 18.86 2.38 -1.91
CA VAL A 450 18.21 2.16 -0.60
C VAL A 450 17.74 0.71 -0.49
N ILE A 451 17.15 0.16 -1.54
CA ILE A 451 16.71 -1.24 -1.58
C ILE A 451 17.92 -2.19 -1.56
N LEU A 452 18.98 -1.87 -2.31
CA LEU A 452 20.25 -2.62 -2.26
C LEU A 452 20.84 -2.63 -0.85
N PHE A 453 20.88 -1.48 -0.22
CA PHE A 453 21.36 -1.31 1.14
C PHE A 453 20.52 -2.12 2.14
N ALA A 454 19.20 -1.95 2.11
CA ALA A 454 18.27 -2.64 3.00
C ALA A 454 18.35 -4.16 2.81
N GLY A 455 18.49 -4.64 1.57
CA GLY A 455 18.65 -6.05 1.26
C GLY A 455 19.97 -6.61 1.79
N LYS A 456 21.10 -5.93 1.53
CA LYS A 456 22.43 -6.36 2.01
C LYS A 456 22.55 -6.35 3.53
N LEU A 457 21.88 -5.44 4.20
CA LEU A 457 21.82 -5.39 5.69
C LEU A 457 20.68 -6.23 6.27
N ARG A 458 19.89 -6.91 5.45
CA ARG A 458 18.73 -7.72 5.88
C ARG A 458 17.69 -6.94 6.70
N LEU A 459 17.59 -5.63 6.50
CA LEU A 459 16.57 -4.80 7.13
C LEU A 459 15.20 -5.18 6.61
N ALA A 460 15.04 -5.17 5.28
CA ALA A 460 13.83 -5.63 4.62
C ALA A 460 13.86 -7.15 4.39
N ASN A 461 12.69 -7.78 4.33
CA ASN A 461 12.55 -9.22 4.13
C ASN A 461 12.59 -9.63 2.64
N HIS A 462 13.35 -8.89 1.81
CA HIS A 462 13.57 -9.26 0.42
C HIS A 462 14.57 -10.41 0.31
N THR A 463 14.25 -11.43 -0.48
CA THR A 463 15.23 -12.38 -0.95
C THR A 463 16.03 -11.73 -2.07
N MET A 464 17.29 -11.42 -1.81
CA MET A 464 18.20 -10.90 -2.84
C MET A 464 18.62 -12.04 -3.76
N ILE A 465 18.64 -11.78 -5.07
CA ILE A 465 19.00 -12.75 -6.11
C ILE A 465 20.24 -12.23 -6.83
N LYS A 466 21.24 -13.08 -6.96
CA LYS A 466 22.48 -12.77 -7.69
C LYS A 466 22.32 -13.21 -9.14
N THR A 467 22.34 -12.23 -10.04
CA THR A 467 22.26 -12.43 -11.49
C THR A 467 23.58 -12.04 -12.16
N GLU A 468 23.74 -12.34 -13.45
CA GLU A 468 24.91 -11.89 -14.23
C GLU A 468 25.03 -10.36 -14.28
N SER A 469 23.90 -9.63 -14.24
CA SER A 469 23.86 -8.17 -14.28
C SER A 469 23.95 -7.48 -12.92
N GLY A 470 23.98 -8.24 -11.81
CA GLY A 470 24.05 -7.71 -10.45
C GLY A 470 22.99 -8.28 -9.52
N LEU A 471 22.61 -7.50 -8.49
CA LEU A 471 21.60 -7.95 -7.55
C LEU A 471 20.20 -7.59 -8.04
N ALA A 472 19.28 -8.51 -7.81
CA ALA A 472 17.89 -8.43 -8.21
C ALA A 472 16.97 -8.91 -7.09
N ILE A 473 15.67 -8.68 -7.25
CA ILE A 473 14.60 -9.24 -6.43
C ILE A 473 13.57 -9.92 -7.32
N ALA A 474 12.84 -10.88 -6.78
CA ALA A 474 11.66 -11.41 -7.46
C ALA A 474 10.47 -10.48 -7.23
N THR A 475 9.69 -10.29 -8.28
CA THR A 475 8.38 -9.62 -8.23
C THR A 475 7.41 -10.34 -9.16
N GLU A 476 6.18 -9.85 -9.26
CA GLU A 476 5.14 -10.51 -10.05
C GLU A 476 4.41 -9.49 -10.93
N ILE A 477 4.14 -9.90 -12.15
CA ILE A 477 3.26 -9.20 -13.09
C ILE A 477 2.14 -10.14 -13.51
N GLY A 478 0.97 -9.59 -13.80
CA GLY A 478 -0.14 -10.43 -14.20
C GLY A 478 -1.28 -9.68 -14.84
N PHE A 479 -2.28 -10.44 -15.22
CA PHE A 479 -3.56 -9.87 -15.62
C PHE A 479 -4.71 -10.71 -15.06
N ALA A 480 -5.84 -10.05 -14.87
CA ALA A 480 -7.13 -10.68 -14.64
C ALA A 480 -8.11 -10.21 -15.71
N GLN A 481 -8.98 -11.10 -16.16
CA GLN A 481 -10.08 -10.77 -17.04
C GLN A 481 -11.38 -11.18 -16.39
N SER A 482 -12.31 -10.24 -16.32
CA SER A 482 -13.66 -10.41 -15.80
C SER A 482 -14.64 -10.03 -16.92
N GLY A 483 -15.21 -11.04 -17.58
CA GLY A 483 -15.99 -10.81 -18.81
C GLY A 483 -15.13 -10.17 -19.91
N SER A 484 -15.55 -9.01 -20.40
CA SER A 484 -14.81 -8.20 -21.38
C SER A 484 -13.71 -7.33 -20.75
N HIS A 485 -13.75 -7.10 -19.44
CA HIS A 485 -12.85 -6.19 -18.74
C HIS A 485 -11.49 -6.86 -18.46
N LYS A 486 -10.41 -6.16 -18.82
CA LYS A 486 -9.04 -6.62 -18.60
C LYS A 486 -8.34 -5.71 -17.60
N ILE A 487 -7.77 -6.32 -16.58
CA ILE A 487 -7.08 -5.66 -15.47
C ILE A 487 -5.63 -6.10 -15.50
N VAL A 488 -4.71 -5.16 -15.55
CA VAL A 488 -3.27 -5.43 -15.45
C VAL A 488 -2.85 -5.32 -13.99
N MET A 489 -2.13 -6.32 -13.50
CA MET A 489 -1.58 -6.36 -12.15
C MET A 489 -0.08 -6.09 -12.23
N MET A 490 0.37 -4.98 -11.67
CA MET A 490 1.75 -4.51 -11.73
C MET A 490 2.33 -4.36 -10.34
N PRO A 491 3.63 -4.64 -10.17
CA PRO A 491 4.31 -4.45 -8.88
C PRO A 491 4.71 -2.98 -8.67
N GLY A 492 4.70 -2.56 -7.42
CA GLY A 492 5.16 -1.23 -7.00
C GLY A 492 4.26 -0.08 -7.44
N GLU A 493 4.80 1.11 -7.33
CA GLU A 493 4.13 2.33 -7.76
C GLU A 493 4.38 2.56 -9.26
N ILE A 494 3.32 2.49 -10.05
CA ILE A 494 3.37 2.70 -11.49
C ILE A 494 2.98 4.15 -11.79
N SER A 495 3.73 4.80 -12.69
CA SER A 495 3.39 6.13 -13.22
C SER A 495 2.22 6.05 -14.20
N GLN A 496 1.52 7.17 -14.36
CA GLN A 496 0.42 7.31 -15.32
C GLN A 496 0.89 7.78 -16.71
N ASP A 497 2.16 8.15 -16.82
CA ASP A 497 2.82 8.62 -18.06
C ASP A 497 3.72 7.57 -18.72
#